data_cde546952e32d9a1b684926e1e4da1d5
#
_entry.id   cde546952e32d9a1b684926e1e4da1d5
#
_cell.length_a   1.000
_cell.length_b   1.000
_cell.length_c   1.000
_cell.angle_alpha   90.00
_cell.angle_beta   90.00
_cell.angle_gamma   90.00
#
_symmetry.space_group_name_H-M   'P 1'
#
loop_
_entity.id
_entity.type
_entity.pdbx_description
1 polymer ?
#
loop_
_entity_poly.entity_id
_entity_poly.type
_entity_poly.pdbx_seq_one_letter_code
_entity_poly.pdbx_strand_id
1 'polypeptide(L)'
;MAVSVSQVATWKQRQGASPLVVLTAWDVTSGHIADQAGADMVLVGDSLAMVALGYDTTLPLTLEDMLICAKAARRGVRRALLVVDLPFLSYQPSVEDTIRSAGRILKESAAQAVKIEGGHPAVVERVQTLVQWGIPVMGHVGLTPQSVNQFGGFHKQGKTQSEADRILAEAQALEQAGAFSLVLEHIPADLAQRISDTLTIPTIGIGAGPHCTGQVLVTADVLGLSPWQPPFAKAYANLRQQAIEAAQQFCEEVRSGKYPG
;
A
#
# COMPACT_ATOMS: atom_id res chain seq x y z
N MET A 1 20.45 -4.39 -8.64
CA MET A 1 20.58 -3.36 -7.58
C MET A 1 19.25 -3.22 -6.87
N ALA A 2 19.25 -2.89 -5.57
CA ALA A 2 18.02 -2.60 -4.84
C ALA A 2 17.43 -1.26 -5.28
N VAL A 3 16.09 -1.16 -5.29
CA VAL A 3 15.38 0.07 -5.61
C VAL A 3 15.46 1.02 -4.42
N SER A 4 15.75 2.30 -4.67
CA SER A 4 15.86 3.33 -3.63
C SER A 4 14.76 4.38 -3.73
N VAL A 5 14.51 5.09 -2.62
CA VAL A 5 13.55 6.21 -2.58
C VAL A 5 13.89 7.27 -3.64
N SER A 6 15.16 7.66 -3.78
CA SER A 6 15.57 8.66 -4.76
C SER A 6 15.33 8.21 -6.21
N GLN A 7 15.48 6.91 -6.48
CA GLN A 7 15.17 6.36 -7.79
C GLN A 7 13.68 6.42 -8.10
N VAL A 8 12.81 6.17 -7.12
CA VAL A 8 11.36 6.29 -7.26
C VAL A 8 10.97 7.76 -7.40
N ALA A 9 11.45 8.65 -6.54
CA ALA A 9 11.11 10.08 -6.56
C ALA A 9 11.35 10.75 -7.93
N THR A 10 12.39 10.31 -8.66
CA THR A 10 12.75 10.84 -9.98
C THR A 10 12.24 10.00 -11.14
N TRP A 11 11.32 9.06 -10.92
CA TRP A 11 10.90 8.08 -11.93
C TRP A 11 10.28 8.73 -13.17
N LYS A 12 9.44 9.74 -13.00
CA LYS A 12 8.82 10.48 -14.11
C LYS A 12 9.82 11.25 -15.00
N GLN A 13 11.00 11.54 -14.48
CA GLN A 13 12.05 12.24 -15.21
C GLN A 13 12.90 11.30 -16.08
N ARG A 14 12.72 9.99 -15.95
CA ARG A 14 13.47 8.98 -16.71
C ARG A 14 12.86 8.77 -18.07
N GLN A 15 13.64 9.03 -19.11
CA GLN A 15 13.21 8.81 -20.48
C GLN A 15 12.96 7.32 -20.74
N GLY A 16 11.77 6.98 -21.22
CA GLY A 16 11.39 5.60 -21.54
C GLY A 16 11.19 4.68 -20.33
N ALA A 17 11.00 5.22 -19.11
CA ALA A 17 10.71 4.42 -17.95
C ALA A 17 9.37 3.66 -18.10
N SER A 18 9.38 2.36 -17.80
CA SER A 18 8.16 1.56 -17.68
C SER A 18 7.35 2.01 -16.46
N PRO A 19 6.03 1.75 -16.43
CA PRO A 19 5.23 2.01 -15.23
C PRO A 19 5.77 1.28 -14.00
N LEU A 20 5.72 1.94 -12.83
CA LEU A 20 6.08 1.35 -11.56
C LEU A 20 5.10 0.24 -11.16
N VAL A 21 5.62 -0.88 -10.69
CA VAL A 21 4.83 -1.99 -10.17
C VAL A 21 4.97 -2.07 -8.66
N VAL A 22 3.82 -2.02 -7.96
CA VAL A 22 3.77 -2.15 -6.51
C VAL A 22 2.88 -3.32 -6.14
N LEU A 23 3.35 -4.17 -5.22
CA LEU A 23 2.58 -5.27 -4.65
C LEU A 23 2.58 -5.18 -3.13
N THR A 24 1.48 -5.62 -2.48
CA THR A 24 1.45 -5.65 -1.02
C THR A 24 2.09 -6.92 -0.45
N ALA A 25 2.51 -6.86 0.81
CA ALA A 25 2.98 -8.03 1.56
C ALA A 25 2.61 -7.92 3.03
N TRP A 26 2.51 -9.07 3.71
CA TRP A 26 2.20 -9.16 5.15
C TRP A 26 3.07 -10.17 5.91
N ASP A 27 3.82 -11.00 5.18
CA ASP A 27 4.72 -12.01 5.73
C ASP A 27 5.93 -12.25 4.82
N VAL A 28 6.80 -13.20 5.20
CA VAL A 28 7.99 -13.55 4.42
C VAL A 28 7.64 -14.14 3.04
N THR A 29 6.56 -14.93 2.95
CA THR A 29 6.16 -15.60 1.71
C THR A 29 5.62 -14.59 0.71
N SER A 30 4.67 -13.75 1.13
CA SER A 30 4.12 -12.69 0.28
C SER A 30 5.18 -11.65 -0.14
N GLY A 31 6.08 -11.30 0.79
CA GLY A 31 7.23 -10.43 0.48
C GLY A 31 8.17 -11.04 -0.55
N HIS A 32 8.48 -12.33 -0.42
CA HIS A 32 9.33 -13.05 -1.38
C HIS A 32 8.66 -13.15 -2.75
N ILE A 33 7.38 -13.49 -2.80
CA ILE A 33 6.61 -13.56 -4.06
C ILE A 33 6.64 -12.20 -4.77
N ALA A 34 6.32 -11.11 -4.07
CA ALA A 34 6.30 -9.78 -4.66
C ALA A 34 7.68 -9.35 -5.19
N ASP A 35 8.75 -9.61 -4.43
CA ASP A 35 10.12 -9.26 -4.82
C ASP A 35 10.61 -10.08 -6.03
N GLN A 36 10.32 -11.39 -6.06
CA GLN A 36 10.68 -12.29 -7.17
C GLN A 36 9.84 -12.05 -8.43
N ALA A 37 8.58 -11.60 -8.26
CA ALA A 37 7.74 -11.19 -9.38
C ALA A 37 8.24 -9.91 -10.08
N GLY A 38 9.21 -9.22 -9.50
CA GLY A 38 9.83 -8.05 -10.10
C GLY A 38 9.18 -6.72 -9.69
N ALA A 39 8.37 -6.68 -8.63
CA ALA A 39 7.82 -5.43 -8.12
C ALA A 39 8.92 -4.41 -7.80
N ASP A 40 8.72 -3.15 -8.17
CA ASP A 40 9.66 -2.07 -7.85
C ASP A 40 9.56 -1.64 -6.39
N MET A 41 8.34 -1.68 -5.85
CA MET A 41 8.07 -1.44 -4.44
C MET A 41 7.21 -2.57 -3.85
N VAL A 42 7.46 -2.87 -2.58
CA VAL A 42 6.60 -3.73 -1.77
C VAL A 42 6.01 -2.88 -0.66
N LEU A 43 4.69 -2.90 -0.55
CA LEU A 43 3.94 -2.17 0.46
C LEU A 43 3.44 -3.14 1.53
N VAL A 44 3.88 -2.98 2.77
CA VAL A 44 3.19 -3.59 3.91
C VAL A 44 2.06 -2.65 4.28
N GLY A 45 0.93 -2.85 3.59
CA GLY A 45 -0.25 -2.01 3.71
C GLY A 45 -1.14 -2.42 4.87
N ASP A 46 -1.86 -1.46 5.45
CA ASP A 46 -2.84 -1.74 6.51
C ASP A 46 -4.02 -2.62 6.05
N SER A 47 -4.21 -2.78 4.72
CA SER A 47 -5.09 -3.78 4.12
C SER A 47 -4.83 -5.22 4.61
N LEU A 48 -3.62 -5.49 5.17
CA LEU A 48 -3.33 -6.77 5.83
C LEU A 48 -4.29 -7.09 6.97
N ALA A 49 -4.85 -6.07 7.64
CA ALA A 49 -5.90 -6.25 8.63
C ALA A 49 -7.07 -7.05 8.08
N MET A 50 -7.46 -6.77 6.83
CA MET A 50 -8.59 -7.42 6.17
C MET A 50 -8.19 -8.76 5.53
N VAL A 51 -7.10 -8.78 4.74
CA VAL A 51 -6.76 -9.94 3.89
C VAL A 51 -5.95 -11.02 4.62
N ALA A 52 -5.28 -10.69 5.71
CA ALA A 52 -4.44 -11.62 6.46
C ALA A 52 -4.93 -11.87 7.90
N LEU A 53 -5.49 -10.85 8.57
CA LEU A 53 -5.95 -10.95 9.95
C LEU A 53 -7.48 -11.15 10.07
N GLY A 54 -8.24 -10.95 8.99
CA GLY A 54 -9.68 -11.22 8.92
C GLY A 54 -10.57 -10.16 9.58
N TYR A 55 -10.08 -8.94 9.75
CA TYR A 55 -10.90 -7.81 10.20
C TYR A 55 -11.76 -7.25 9.04
N ASP A 56 -12.88 -6.63 9.38
CA ASP A 56 -13.78 -6.01 8.38
C ASP A 56 -13.22 -4.69 7.82
N THR A 57 -12.32 -4.03 8.55
CA THR A 57 -11.70 -2.75 8.19
C THR A 57 -10.23 -2.72 8.59
N THR A 58 -9.50 -1.68 8.18
CA THR A 58 -8.11 -1.46 8.56
C THR A 58 -7.94 -0.88 9.97
N LEU A 59 -9.02 -0.36 10.58
CA LEU A 59 -8.98 0.38 11.85
C LEU A 59 -8.47 -0.39 13.06
N PRO A 60 -8.73 -1.71 13.23
CA PRO A 60 -8.26 -2.45 14.40
C PRO A 60 -6.75 -2.71 14.41
N LEU A 61 -6.05 -2.50 13.28
CA LEU A 61 -4.63 -2.82 13.15
C LEU A 61 -3.79 -1.93 14.07
N THR A 62 -3.02 -2.54 14.96
CA THR A 62 -2.10 -1.82 15.83
C THR A 62 -0.73 -1.61 15.18
N LEU A 63 0.07 -0.69 15.72
CA LEU A 63 1.46 -0.51 15.28
C LEU A 63 2.31 -1.77 15.55
N GLU A 64 2.02 -2.48 16.61
CA GLU A 64 2.68 -3.74 16.97
C GLU A 64 2.41 -4.84 15.93
N ASP A 65 1.16 -5.01 15.49
CA ASP A 65 0.80 -5.95 14.42
C ASP A 65 1.50 -5.59 13.11
N MET A 66 1.48 -4.29 12.76
CA MET A 66 2.17 -3.79 11.58
C MET A 66 3.67 -4.09 11.63
N LEU A 67 4.32 -3.89 12.78
CA LEU A 67 5.75 -4.17 12.97
C LEU A 67 6.07 -5.65 12.84
N ILE A 68 5.23 -6.55 13.35
CA ILE A 68 5.40 -8.00 13.18
C ILE A 68 5.38 -8.35 11.69
N CYS A 69 4.37 -7.88 10.96
CA CYS A 69 4.21 -8.13 9.54
C CYS A 69 5.35 -7.50 8.71
N ALA A 70 5.72 -6.26 9.00
CA ALA A 70 6.80 -5.56 8.30
C ALA A 70 8.15 -6.26 8.48
N LYS A 71 8.49 -6.70 9.69
CA LYS A 71 9.69 -7.49 9.98
C LYS A 71 9.69 -8.82 9.21
N ALA A 72 8.55 -9.47 9.10
CA ALA A 72 8.41 -10.72 8.37
C ALA A 72 8.55 -10.49 6.86
N ALA A 73 7.83 -9.54 6.28
CA ALA A 73 7.91 -9.17 4.87
C ALA A 73 9.34 -8.77 4.47
N ARG A 74 10.04 -7.99 5.31
CA ARG A 74 11.44 -7.58 5.06
C ARG A 74 12.37 -8.76 4.79
N ARG A 75 12.18 -9.90 5.46
CA ARG A 75 13.01 -11.10 5.24
C ARG A 75 12.83 -11.68 3.83
N GLY A 76 11.65 -11.49 3.23
CA GLY A 76 11.35 -11.91 1.85
C GLY A 76 11.79 -10.90 0.79
N VAL A 77 11.80 -9.60 1.13
CA VAL A 77 12.10 -8.51 0.18
C VAL A 77 13.59 -8.20 0.19
N ARG A 78 14.23 -8.26 -0.97
CA ARG A 78 15.68 -7.99 -1.14
C ARG A 78 15.98 -6.87 -2.12
N ARG A 79 15.22 -6.79 -3.22
CA ARG A 79 15.43 -5.86 -4.33
C ARG A 79 14.49 -4.67 -4.28
N ALA A 80 13.20 -4.91 -4.07
CA ALA A 80 12.18 -3.88 -4.07
C ALA A 80 12.35 -2.88 -2.91
N LEU A 81 11.90 -1.64 -3.11
CA LEU A 81 11.78 -0.65 -2.04
C LEU A 81 10.65 -1.07 -1.08
N LEU A 82 10.97 -1.27 0.19
CA LEU A 82 9.99 -1.62 1.20
C LEU A 82 9.38 -0.36 1.82
N VAL A 83 8.09 -0.18 1.65
CA VAL A 83 7.26 0.88 2.25
C VAL A 83 6.30 0.24 3.25
N VAL A 84 6.05 0.89 4.39
CA VAL A 84 5.15 0.38 5.43
C VAL A 84 4.15 1.45 5.83
N ASP A 85 2.89 1.07 5.93
CA ASP A 85 1.83 1.98 6.36
C ASP A 85 1.97 2.34 7.85
N LEU A 86 1.69 3.59 8.16
CA LEU A 86 1.33 3.98 9.52
C LEU A 86 -0.14 3.62 9.76
N PRO A 87 -0.45 2.67 10.67
CA PRO A 87 -1.83 2.29 10.92
C PRO A 87 -2.62 3.42 11.60
N PHE A 88 -3.94 3.30 11.55
CA PHE A 88 -4.85 4.26 12.18
C PHE A 88 -4.47 4.51 13.64
N LEU A 89 -4.54 5.76 14.06
CA LEU A 89 -4.19 6.27 15.39
C LEU A 89 -2.69 6.21 15.76
N SER A 90 -1.81 5.80 14.87
CA SER A 90 -0.37 5.81 15.10
C SER A 90 0.30 7.13 14.72
N TYR A 91 -0.39 8.01 13.96
CA TYR A 91 0.14 9.31 13.52
C TYR A 91 -0.82 10.48 13.70
N GLN A 92 -2.12 10.21 13.96
CA GLN A 92 -3.13 11.26 14.12
C GLN A 92 -3.01 12.03 15.45
N PRO A 93 -2.65 11.42 16.60
CA PRO A 93 -2.73 12.10 17.89
C PRO A 93 -1.79 13.31 18.01
N SER A 94 -0.53 13.17 17.64
CA SER A 94 0.47 14.24 17.72
C SER A 94 1.59 14.09 16.70
N VAL A 95 2.38 15.15 16.50
CA VAL A 95 3.59 15.11 15.67
C VAL A 95 4.65 14.19 16.32
N GLU A 96 4.77 14.20 17.64
CA GLU A 96 5.70 13.34 18.38
C GLU A 96 5.36 11.87 18.21
N ASP A 97 4.08 11.49 18.27
CA ASP A 97 3.63 10.12 18.03
C ASP A 97 3.88 9.70 16.57
N THR A 98 3.69 10.61 15.62
CA THR A 98 4.00 10.38 14.21
C THR A 98 5.49 10.05 14.03
N ILE A 99 6.39 10.86 14.58
CA ILE A 99 7.84 10.64 14.50
C ILE A 99 8.23 9.33 15.18
N ARG A 100 7.67 9.05 16.37
CA ARG A 100 7.95 7.83 17.13
C ARG A 100 7.51 6.59 16.36
N SER A 101 6.30 6.59 15.81
CA SER A 101 5.76 5.46 15.07
C SER A 101 6.52 5.20 13.76
N ALA A 102 6.78 6.24 12.97
CA ALA A 102 7.56 6.14 11.74
C ALA A 102 9.01 5.71 12.03
N GLY A 103 9.63 6.28 13.06
CA GLY A 103 10.97 5.92 13.51
C GLY A 103 11.07 4.45 13.94
N ARG A 104 10.06 3.93 14.65
CA ARG A 104 9.97 2.51 15.02
C ARG A 104 9.90 1.62 13.79
N ILE A 105 9.03 1.97 12.82
CA ILE A 105 8.91 1.21 11.57
C ILE A 105 10.28 1.11 10.87
N LEU A 106 10.96 2.22 10.62
CA LEU A 106 12.25 2.18 9.93
C LEU A 106 13.31 1.40 10.72
N LYS A 107 13.42 1.63 12.03
CA LYS A 107 14.45 1.00 12.88
C LYS A 107 14.21 -0.48 13.10
N GLU A 108 12.95 -0.88 13.32
CA GLU A 108 12.66 -2.25 13.74
C GLU A 108 12.42 -3.18 12.55
N SER A 109 11.89 -2.69 11.43
CA SER A 109 11.61 -3.52 10.24
C SER A 109 12.64 -3.36 9.13
N ALA A 110 13.54 -2.37 9.20
CA ALA A 110 14.43 -1.97 8.11
C ALA A 110 13.66 -1.59 6.81
N ALA A 111 12.44 -1.06 6.95
CA ALA A 111 11.74 -0.38 5.87
C ALA A 111 12.48 0.90 5.49
N GLN A 112 12.36 1.30 4.23
CA GLN A 112 13.04 2.50 3.73
C GLN A 112 12.12 3.72 3.66
N ALA A 113 10.81 3.55 3.80
CA ALA A 113 9.82 4.62 3.81
C ALA A 113 8.55 4.21 4.56
N VAL A 114 7.74 5.19 4.92
CA VAL A 114 6.40 4.98 5.46
C VAL A 114 5.34 5.53 4.52
N LYS A 115 4.07 5.03 4.62
CA LYS A 115 2.92 5.61 3.94
C LYS A 115 1.97 6.25 4.96
N ILE A 116 1.34 7.37 4.59
CA ILE A 116 0.35 8.10 5.39
C ILE A 116 -0.86 8.43 4.52
N GLU A 117 -2.06 8.28 5.07
CA GLU A 117 -3.33 8.58 4.42
C GLU A 117 -3.84 9.98 4.74
N GLY A 118 -4.42 10.62 3.71
CA GLY A 118 -5.01 11.96 3.76
C GLY A 118 -4.05 13.06 3.30
N GLY A 119 -4.63 14.23 2.99
CA GLY A 119 -3.89 15.42 2.54
C GLY A 119 -4.41 16.71 3.19
N HIS A 120 -5.21 16.61 4.25
CA HIS A 120 -5.64 17.80 5.02
C HIS A 120 -4.47 18.41 5.81
N PRO A 121 -4.57 19.69 6.24
CA PRO A 121 -3.44 20.44 6.80
C PRO A 121 -2.68 19.72 7.92
N ALA A 122 -3.39 19.02 8.81
CA ALA A 122 -2.73 18.30 9.90
C ALA A 122 -1.90 17.11 9.42
N VAL A 123 -2.30 16.40 8.33
CA VAL A 123 -1.48 15.34 7.74
C VAL A 123 -0.29 15.92 6.97
N VAL A 124 -0.49 17.02 6.24
CA VAL A 124 0.59 17.72 5.53
C VAL A 124 1.70 18.15 6.49
N GLU A 125 1.35 18.70 7.67
CA GLU A 125 2.30 19.04 8.73
C GLU A 125 3.14 17.84 9.18
N ARG A 126 2.49 16.67 9.35
CA ARG A 126 3.18 15.43 9.74
C ARG A 126 4.13 14.94 8.66
N VAL A 127 3.69 14.96 7.41
CA VAL A 127 4.55 14.60 6.26
C VAL A 127 5.77 15.51 6.19
N GLN A 128 5.56 16.82 6.26
CA GLN A 128 6.65 17.80 6.26
C GLN A 128 7.65 17.55 7.39
N THR A 129 7.14 17.29 8.58
CA THR A 129 7.98 17.00 9.76
C THR A 129 8.79 15.71 9.56
N LEU A 130 8.19 14.62 9.13
CA LEU A 130 8.90 13.37 8.89
C LEU A 130 10.00 13.55 7.84
N VAL A 131 9.71 14.23 6.74
CA VAL A 131 10.68 14.50 5.66
C VAL A 131 11.85 15.34 6.18
N GLN A 132 11.60 16.37 6.98
CA GLN A 132 12.64 17.20 7.62
C GLN A 132 13.55 16.37 8.56
N TRP A 133 13.02 15.33 9.18
CA TRP A 133 13.79 14.38 10.01
C TRP A 133 14.45 13.27 9.21
N GLY A 134 14.36 13.30 7.87
CA GLY A 134 14.99 12.30 6.98
C GLY A 134 14.21 11.00 6.87
N ILE A 135 12.93 10.98 7.22
CA ILE A 135 12.03 9.84 7.05
C ILE A 135 11.26 10.01 5.74
N PRO A 136 11.51 9.18 4.71
CA PRO A 136 10.80 9.28 3.44
C PRO A 136 9.33 8.90 3.58
N VAL A 137 8.43 9.68 2.97
CA VAL A 137 6.98 9.50 3.05
C VAL A 137 6.37 9.31 1.67
N MET A 138 5.57 8.26 1.52
CA MET A 138 4.59 8.08 0.46
C MET A 138 3.26 8.64 0.95
N GLY A 139 2.67 9.58 0.22
CA GLY A 139 1.33 10.10 0.53
C GLY A 139 0.23 9.21 -0.04
N HIS A 140 -1.03 9.45 0.36
CA HIS A 140 -2.19 8.72 -0.13
C HIS A 140 -3.43 9.60 -0.09
N VAL A 141 -4.09 9.79 -1.24
CA VAL A 141 -5.33 10.57 -1.36
C VAL A 141 -6.40 9.82 -2.16
N GLY A 142 -7.62 10.30 -2.12
CA GLY A 142 -8.79 9.67 -2.70
C GLY A 142 -9.59 8.93 -1.63
N LEU A 143 -9.90 7.66 -1.85
CA LEU A 143 -10.38 6.80 -0.79
C LEU A 143 -9.22 6.51 0.17
N THR A 144 -9.40 6.85 1.42
CA THR A 144 -8.48 6.53 2.50
C THR A 144 -9.18 5.52 3.42
N PRO A 145 -8.82 4.22 3.40
CA PRO A 145 -9.47 3.18 4.18
C PRO A 145 -9.59 3.47 5.68
N GLN A 146 -8.60 4.17 6.24
CA GLN A 146 -8.63 4.61 7.64
C GLN A 146 -9.75 5.62 7.95
N SER A 147 -10.33 6.25 6.93
CA SER A 147 -11.47 7.19 7.06
C SER A 147 -12.81 6.53 6.71
N VAL A 148 -12.89 5.20 6.67
CA VAL A 148 -14.07 4.43 6.22
C VAL A 148 -15.36 4.83 6.94
N ASN A 149 -15.30 5.11 8.25
CA ASN A 149 -16.45 5.54 9.02
C ASN A 149 -16.95 6.93 8.62
N GLN A 150 -16.04 7.85 8.29
CA GLN A 150 -16.37 9.18 7.80
C GLN A 150 -17.02 9.13 6.42
N PHE A 151 -16.54 8.23 5.55
CA PHE A 151 -17.09 8.05 4.21
C PHE A 151 -18.37 7.20 4.16
N GLY A 152 -18.73 6.53 5.25
CA GLY A 152 -19.86 5.61 5.30
C GLY A 152 -19.62 4.33 4.48
N GLY A 153 -18.36 3.94 4.25
CA GLY A 153 -17.96 2.75 3.49
C GLY A 153 -16.84 3.02 2.47
N PHE A 154 -16.47 2.00 1.71
CA PHE A 154 -15.41 2.07 0.68
C PHE A 154 -15.96 2.64 -0.64
N HIS A 155 -16.34 3.91 -0.64
CA HIS A 155 -16.95 4.58 -1.79
C HIS A 155 -15.93 5.36 -2.63
N LYS A 156 -16.14 5.35 -3.96
CA LYS A 156 -15.33 6.16 -4.89
C LYS A 156 -15.41 7.64 -4.52
N GLN A 157 -14.25 8.27 -4.35
CA GLN A 157 -14.07 9.67 -4.01
C GLN A 157 -13.83 10.53 -5.24
N GLY A 158 -14.05 11.85 -5.16
CA GLY A 158 -13.77 12.79 -6.25
C GLY A 158 -14.78 12.75 -7.39
N LYS A 159 -16.04 12.39 -7.11
CA LYS A 159 -17.12 12.34 -8.12
C LYS A 159 -17.67 13.71 -8.48
N THR A 160 -17.66 14.65 -7.56
CA THR A 160 -18.07 16.03 -7.81
C THR A 160 -16.86 16.91 -8.09
N GLN A 161 -17.08 18.05 -8.78
CA GLN A 161 -15.99 18.99 -9.07
C GLN A 161 -15.31 19.49 -7.79
N SER A 162 -16.08 19.80 -6.76
CA SER A 162 -15.55 20.26 -5.46
C SER A 162 -14.68 19.20 -4.78
N GLU A 163 -15.10 17.92 -4.79
CA GLU A 163 -14.30 16.82 -4.26
C GLU A 163 -13.01 16.62 -5.08
N ALA A 164 -13.11 16.69 -6.41
CA ALA A 164 -11.99 16.55 -7.30
C ALA A 164 -10.93 17.65 -7.09
N ASP A 165 -11.37 18.90 -6.95
CA ASP A 165 -10.50 20.04 -6.71
C ASP A 165 -9.85 19.96 -5.32
N ARG A 166 -10.58 19.48 -4.30
CA ARG A 166 -10.02 19.20 -2.96
C ARG A 166 -8.93 18.13 -3.03
N ILE A 167 -9.19 16.99 -3.69
CA ILE A 167 -8.21 15.89 -3.78
C ILE A 167 -6.96 16.33 -4.56
N LEU A 168 -7.11 17.13 -5.61
CA LEU A 168 -5.99 17.70 -6.34
C LEU A 168 -5.16 18.63 -5.45
N ALA A 169 -5.82 19.51 -4.69
CA ALA A 169 -5.13 20.42 -3.75
C ALA A 169 -4.39 19.65 -2.64
N GLU A 170 -5.00 18.59 -2.09
CA GLU A 170 -4.38 17.69 -1.11
C GLU A 170 -3.13 16.99 -1.69
N ALA A 171 -3.22 16.52 -2.93
CA ALA A 171 -2.09 15.89 -3.63
C ALA A 171 -0.91 16.85 -3.82
N GLN A 172 -1.19 18.09 -4.22
CA GLN A 172 -0.17 19.14 -4.37
C GLN A 172 0.45 19.52 -3.03
N ALA A 173 -0.35 19.61 -1.96
CA ALA A 173 0.14 19.92 -0.62
C ALA A 173 1.08 18.83 -0.09
N LEU A 174 0.79 17.56 -0.34
CA LEU A 174 1.66 16.44 0.03
C LEU A 174 2.99 16.45 -0.75
N GLU A 175 2.95 16.76 -2.05
CA GLU A 175 4.18 16.96 -2.83
C GLU A 175 5.02 18.09 -2.26
N GLN A 176 4.41 19.25 -1.98
CA GLN A 176 5.09 20.41 -1.39
C GLN A 176 5.67 20.10 0.00
N ALA A 177 5.02 19.23 0.77
CA ALA A 177 5.53 18.73 2.05
C ALA A 177 6.72 17.78 1.90
N GLY A 178 7.06 17.34 0.68
CA GLY A 178 8.22 16.50 0.37
C GLY A 178 7.91 15.01 0.27
N ALA A 179 6.65 14.60 0.08
CA ALA A 179 6.32 13.23 -0.26
C ALA A 179 7.07 12.80 -1.53
N PHE A 180 7.66 11.59 -1.55
CA PHE A 180 8.42 11.11 -2.70
C PHE A 180 7.56 10.43 -3.77
N SER A 181 6.37 10.01 -3.43
CA SER A 181 5.35 9.41 -4.31
C SER A 181 3.98 9.53 -3.67
N LEU A 182 2.92 9.31 -4.45
CA LEU A 182 1.55 9.47 -4.00
C LEU A 182 0.66 8.32 -4.49
N VAL A 183 -0.05 7.66 -3.59
CA VAL A 183 -1.11 6.71 -3.94
C VAL A 183 -2.38 7.48 -4.27
N LEU A 184 -3.04 7.11 -5.37
CA LEU A 184 -4.36 7.59 -5.80
C LEU A 184 -5.32 6.41 -5.73
N GLU A 185 -6.22 6.39 -4.73
CA GLU A 185 -7.11 5.27 -4.53
C GLU A 185 -8.56 5.61 -4.85
N HIS A 186 -9.17 4.75 -5.67
CA HIS A 186 -10.59 4.70 -5.96
C HIS A 186 -11.19 6.08 -6.28
N ILE A 187 -10.60 6.76 -7.29
CA ILE A 187 -11.03 8.04 -7.85
C ILE A 187 -11.34 7.89 -9.34
N PRO A 188 -12.03 8.84 -9.99
CA PRO A 188 -12.20 8.87 -11.44
C PRO A 188 -10.87 8.92 -12.20
N ALA A 189 -10.81 8.24 -13.34
CA ALA A 189 -9.58 8.14 -14.14
C ALA A 189 -9.10 9.49 -14.71
N ASP A 190 -10.00 10.38 -15.04
CA ASP A 190 -9.73 11.74 -15.49
C ASP A 190 -9.14 12.61 -14.37
N LEU A 191 -9.64 12.46 -13.13
CA LEU A 191 -9.05 13.10 -11.97
C LEU A 191 -7.63 12.57 -11.71
N ALA A 192 -7.45 11.25 -11.76
CA ALA A 192 -6.13 10.63 -11.60
C ALA A 192 -5.14 11.12 -12.66
N GLN A 193 -5.59 11.30 -13.91
CA GLN A 193 -4.78 11.91 -14.98
C GLN A 193 -4.39 13.33 -14.64
N ARG A 194 -5.36 14.20 -14.28
CA ARG A 194 -5.09 15.60 -13.89
C ARG A 194 -4.06 15.69 -12.77
N ILE A 195 -4.19 14.85 -11.73
CA ILE A 195 -3.24 14.81 -10.62
C ILE A 195 -1.87 14.34 -11.12
N SER A 196 -1.83 13.26 -11.91
CA SER A 196 -0.56 12.72 -12.44
C SER A 196 0.15 13.72 -13.35
N ASP A 197 -0.57 14.49 -14.16
CA ASP A 197 0.02 15.50 -15.04
C ASP A 197 0.51 16.74 -14.26
N THR A 198 -0.14 17.05 -13.14
CA THR A 198 0.19 18.22 -12.30
C THR A 198 1.42 17.98 -11.42
N LEU A 199 1.55 16.80 -10.82
CA LEU A 199 2.64 16.50 -9.89
C LEU A 199 3.92 16.12 -10.63
N THR A 200 5.06 16.42 -10.02
CA THR A 200 6.39 16.01 -10.50
C THR A 200 6.79 14.63 -9.96
N ILE A 201 6.32 14.28 -8.76
CA ILE A 201 6.52 12.96 -8.16
C ILE A 201 5.65 11.89 -8.83
N PRO A 202 6.04 10.60 -8.76
CA PRO A 202 5.24 9.52 -9.33
C PRO A 202 3.94 9.28 -8.55
N THR A 203 2.88 9.00 -9.30
CA THR A 203 1.58 8.59 -8.78
C THR A 203 1.39 7.08 -8.95
N ILE A 204 0.84 6.42 -7.94
CA ILE A 204 0.57 4.98 -7.91
C ILE A 204 -0.93 4.78 -7.79
N GLY A 205 -1.55 4.24 -8.83
CA GLY A 205 -3.01 4.06 -8.89
C GLY A 205 -3.47 2.73 -8.30
N ILE A 206 -4.63 2.76 -7.65
CA ILE A 206 -5.43 1.59 -7.33
C ILE A 206 -6.90 1.95 -7.50
N GLY A 207 -7.60 1.30 -8.45
CA GLY A 207 -8.96 1.70 -8.82
C GLY A 207 -9.08 3.15 -9.35
N ALA A 208 -7.99 3.71 -9.87
CA ALA A 208 -7.88 5.10 -10.34
C ALA A 208 -7.66 5.21 -11.87
N GLY A 209 -7.81 4.11 -12.60
CA GLY A 209 -7.60 4.06 -14.06
C GLY A 209 -6.12 3.98 -14.46
N PRO A 210 -5.81 4.09 -15.79
CA PRO A 210 -4.50 3.74 -16.33
C PRO A 210 -3.48 4.89 -16.35
N HIS A 211 -3.84 6.11 -15.94
CA HIS A 211 -3.04 7.32 -16.19
C HIS A 211 -2.01 7.63 -15.09
N CYS A 212 -1.91 6.79 -14.07
CA CYS A 212 -0.88 6.92 -13.04
C CYS A 212 0.50 6.45 -13.54
N THR A 213 1.56 6.94 -12.91
CA THR A 213 2.95 6.53 -13.21
C THR A 213 3.20 5.05 -12.91
N GLY A 214 2.44 4.46 -11.99
CA GLY A 214 2.47 3.04 -11.65
C GLY A 214 1.13 2.57 -11.10
N GLN A 215 1.07 1.28 -10.73
CA GLN A 215 -0.12 0.65 -10.18
C GLN A 215 0.24 -0.17 -8.95
N VAL A 216 -0.65 -0.20 -7.96
CA VAL A 216 -0.59 -1.13 -6.83
C VAL A 216 -1.82 -2.02 -6.80
N LEU A 217 -1.62 -3.28 -6.45
CA LEU A 217 -2.70 -4.21 -6.09
C LEU A 217 -2.35 -4.97 -4.83
N VAL A 218 -3.39 -5.35 -4.09
CA VAL A 218 -3.27 -6.28 -2.97
C VAL A 218 -2.87 -7.65 -3.51
N THR A 219 -1.76 -8.19 -3.05
CA THR A 219 -1.21 -9.46 -3.54
C THR A 219 -2.18 -10.62 -3.35
N ALA A 220 -2.98 -10.61 -2.28
CA ALA A 220 -4.03 -11.62 -2.08
C ALA A 220 -5.07 -11.60 -3.21
N ASP A 221 -5.41 -10.41 -3.74
CA ASP A 221 -6.34 -10.27 -4.87
C ASP A 221 -5.70 -10.73 -6.18
N VAL A 222 -4.45 -10.34 -6.43
CA VAL A 222 -3.68 -10.78 -7.62
C VAL A 222 -3.60 -12.30 -7.70
N LEU A 223 -3.37 -12.96 -6.56
CA LEU A 223 -3.19 -14.41 -6.47
C LEU A 223 -4.52 -15.19 -6.35
N GLY A 224 -5.66 -14.50 -6.18
CA GLY A 224 -6.95 -15.16 -5.95
C GLY A 224 -7.01 -15.90 -4.62
N LEU A 225 -6.42 -15.32 -3.56
CA LEU A 225 -6.50 -15.82 -2.20
C LEU A 225 -7.70 -15.25 -1.45
N SER A 226 -8.11 -14.02 -1.77
CA SER A 226 -9.26 -13.36 -1.15
C SER A 226 -10.58 -14.03 -1.54
N PRO A 227 -11.55 -14.19 -0.62
CA PRO A 227 -12.88 -14.72 -0.94
C PRO A 227 -13.73 -13.73 -1.74
N TRP A 228 -13.42 -12.46 -1.66
CA TRP A 228 -14.04 -11.36 -2.37
C TRP A 228 -12.96 -10.42 -2.89
N GLN A 229 -13.21 -9.77 -4.02
CA GLN A 229 -12.29 -8.83 -4.66
C GLN A 229 -13.01 -7.53 -5.00
N PRO A 230 -12.34 -6.37 -4.88
CA PRO A 230 -12.85 -5.12 -5.41
C PRO A 230 -13.07 -5.23 -6.94
N PRO A 231 -14.09 -4.56 -7.50
CA PRO A 231 -14.40 -4.63 -8.94
C PRO A 231 -13.26 -4.21 -9.87
N PHE A 232 -12.31 -3.42 -9.38
CA PHE A 232 -11.15 -2.98 -10.16
C PHE A 232 -9.96 -3.95 -10.06
N ALA A 233 -9.96 -4.88 -9.11
CA ALA A 233 -8.89 -5.85 -8.94
C ALA A 233 -9.08 -7.04 -9.90
N LYS A 234 -7.97 -7.46 -10.54
CA LYS A 234 -7.96 -8.64 -11.40
C LYS A 234 -7.18 -9.76 -10.71
N ALA A 235 -7.81 -10.91 -10.54
CA ALA A 235 -7.11 -12.13 -10.19
C ALA A 235 -6.40 -12.73 -11.40
N TYR A 236 -5.15 -13.10 -11.24
CA TYR A 236 -4.35 -13.78 -12.26
C TYR A 236 -4.25 -15.29 -11.99
N ALA A 237 -4.66 -15.73 -10.81
CA ALA A 237 -4.71 -17.13 -10.39
C ALA A 237 -5.91 -17.37 -9.47
N ASN A 238 -6.14 -18.64 -9.09
CA ASN A 238 -7.14 -19.04 -8.08
C ASN A 238 -6.45 -19.93 -7.02
N LEU A 239 -5.45 -19.36 -6.34
CA LEU A 239 -4.62 -20.14 -5.42
C LEU A 239 -5.40 -20.56 -4.16
N ARG A 240 -6.42 -19.82 -3.75
CA ARG A 240 -7.27 -20.23 -2.62
C ARG A 240 -7.91 -21.59 -2.86
N GLN A 241 -8.52 -21.79 -4.03
CA GLN A 241 -9.18 -23.05 -4.37
C GLN A 241 -8.17 -24.21 -4.47
N GLN A 242 -7.03 -23.96 -5.12
CA GLN A 242 -5.94 -24.94 -5.25
C GLN A 242 -5.37 -25.35 -3.88
N ALA A 243 -5.22 -24.40 -2.96
CA ALA A 243 -4.76 -24.70 -1.60
C ALA A 243 -5.78 -25.54 -0.81
N ILE A 244 -7.07 -25.26 -0.97
CA ILE A 244 -8.15 -26.05 -0.36
C ILE A 244 -8.12 -27.49 -0.89
N GLU A 245 -8.04 -27.67 -2.20
CA GLU A 245 -8.00 -29.00 -2.85
C GLU A 245 -6.79 -29.81 -2.40
N ALA A 246 -5.59 -29.18 -2.36
CA ALA A 246 -4.39 -29.85 -1.87
C ALA A 246 -4.52 -30.28 -0.39
N ALA A 247 -5.09 -29.42 0.45
CA ALA A 247 -5.32 -29.75 1.85
C ALA A 247 -6.37 -30.87 2.01
N GLN A 248 -7.44 -30.87 1.20
CA GLN A 248 -8.45 -31.94 1.17
C GLN A 248 -7.83 -33.28 0.78
N GLN A 249 -7.01 -33.31 -0.25
CA GLN A 249 -6.30 -34.53 -0.67
C GLN A 249 -5.45 -35.10 0.48
N PHE A 250 -4.68 -34.28 1.16
CA PHE A 250 -3.91 -34.72 2.33
C PHE A 250 -4.82 -35.31 3.42
N CYS A 251 -5.94 -34.65 3.73
CA CYS A 251 -6.89 -35.15 4.71
C CYS A 251 -7.47 -36.53 4.35
N GLU A 252 -7.77 -36.73 3.05
CA GLU A 252 -8.30 -38.00 2.55
C GLU A 252 -7.24 -39.15 2.62
N GLU A 253 -6.00 -38.85 2.24
CA GLU A 253 -4.89 -39.80 2.29
C GLU A 253 -4.62 -40.25 3.73
N VAL A 254 -4.62 -39.32 4.70
CA VAL A 254 -4.45 -39.64 6.11
C VAL A 254 -5.61 -40.53 6.59
N ARG A 255 -6.86 -40.17 6.29
CA ARG A 255 -8.05 -40.96 6.71
C ARG A 255 -8.11 -42.36 6.09
N SER A 256 -7.60 -42.49 4.88
CA SER A 256 -7.55 -43.79 4.17
C SER A 256 -6.31 -44.63 4.47
N GLY A 257 -5.37 -44.13 5.29
CA GLY A 257 -4.13 -44.82 5.61
C GLY A 257 -3.10 -44.86 4.46
N LYS A 258 -3.26 -44.01 3.44
CA LYS A 258 -2.31 -43.85 2.33
C LYS A 258 -1.13 -42.98 2.70
N TYR A 259 -1.29 -42.09 3.70
CA TYR A 259 -0.22 -41.24 4.22
C TYR A 259 0.03 -41.58 5.70
N PRO A 260 1.29 -41.70 6.20
CA PRO A 260 2.52 -41.77 5.40
C PRO A 260 2.58 -43.10 4.65
N GLY A 261 3.08 -43.07 3.39
CA GLY A 261 3.25 -44.26 2.52
C GLY A 261 4.47 -45.07 2.90
#